data_c398e108c1480dc5ff2b786b4bdec1bc
#
_entry.id   c398e108c1480dc5ff2b786b4bdec1bc
#
_cell.length_a   1.000
_cell.length_b   1.000
_cell.length_c   1.000
_cell.angle_alpha   90.00
_cell.angle_beta   90.00
_cell.angle_gamma   90.00
#
_symmetry.space_group_name_H-M   'P 1'
#
loop_
_entity.id
_entity.type
_entity.pdbx_description
1 polymer ?
#
loop_
_entity_poly.entity_id
_entity_poly.type
_entity_poly.pdbx_seq_one_letter_code
_entity_poly.pdbx_strand_id
1 'polypeptide(L)'
;FIKNFYMQVQQLPISKFLKTANSLIVPVYQRDYAWKRLNCDKLWSDIQQLISNKRSSHFLGTIVTINDGYGKYLVIDGQQRLTTITIFLLALSHYLRDKENPTEEEIQLQKVFKGYLIDEESISQETRIKLKPNKSDLEYFEKLFDEKKEIIENNSNIVNNYLFFKEEFKKNEISARKIFEDGLQKLHIVSIDLSRGQDDPQLIFESLNSTGVDLTAGDLIRNYILMDLEPQEQEKKYKKYWVEIERLTSDVAEFIRNYLIFKTRSWVKKDDVYLFFKKFAIDTYDNNKELILEDLLKYATIYGSFIQTQKHRNEKISSCLSRI
;
A
#
# COMPACT_ATOMS: atom_id res chain seq x y z
N PHE A 1 -6.09 -13.39 -31.08
CA PHE A 1 -4.95 -12.47 -30.89
C PHE A 1 -4.27 -12.82 -29.59
N ILE A 2 -3.07 -13.41 -29.65
CA ILE A 2 -2.21 -13.59 -28.48
C ILE A 2 -1.63 -12.20 -28.19
N LYS A 3 -2.10 -11.53 -27.11
CA LYS A 3 -1.41 -10.36 -26.59
C LYS A 3 -0.02 -10.81 -26.14
N ASN A 4 1.02 -10.37 -26.79
CA ASN A 4 2.37 -10.53 -26.28
C ASN A 4 2.47 -9.73 -24.99
N PHE A 5 2.69 -10.40 -23.89
CA PHE A 5 3.01 -9.74 -22.62
C PHE A 5 4.46 -9.24 -22.70
N TYR A 6 4.65 -7.96 -22.45
CA TYR A 6 5.98 -7.33 -22.42
C TYR A 6 6.51 -7.16 -20.99
N MET A 7 5.81 -7.74 -20.00
CA MET A 7 6.24 -7.68 -18.60
C MET A 7 7.66 -8.24 -18.43
N GLN A 8 8.46 -7.52 -17.68
CA GLN A 8 9.78 -7.98 -17.26
C GLN A 8 9.70 -8.57 -15.86
N VAL A 9 10.20 -9.80 -15.70
CA VAL A 9 10.22 -10.50 -14.42
C VAL A 9 11.67 -10.77 -14.03
N GLN A 10 12.07 -10.32 -12.84
CA GLN A 10 13.41 -10.51 -12.32
C GLN A 10 13.38 -10.90 -10.85
N GLN A 11 14.19 -11.88 -10.47
CA GLN A 11 14.49 -12.16 -9.07
C GLN A 11 15.75 -11.38 -8.68
N LEU A 12 15.65 -10.55 -7.66
CA LEU A 12 16.78 -9.74 -7.19
C LEU A 12 16.66 -9.39 -5.69
N PRO A 13 17.78 -9.03 -5.04
CA PRO A 13 17.73 -8.47 -3.69
C PRO A 13 16.89 -7.18 -3.65
N ILE A 14 16.10 -6.99 -2.58
CA ILE A 14 15.29 -5.76 -2.39
C ILE A 14 16.18 -4.52 -2.38
N SER A 15 17.38 -4.60 -1.85
CA SER A 15 18.36 -3.50 -1.84
C SER A 15 18.71 -3.05 -3.27
N LYS A 16 18.90 -3.99 -4.20
CA LYS A 16 19.15 -3.66 -5.60
C LYS A 16 17.97 -2.94 -6.24
N PHE A 17 16.75 -3.41 -6.00
CA PHE A 17 15.52 -2.75 -6.47
C PHE A 17 15.42 -1.32 -5.97
N LEU A 18 15.58 -1.08 -4.65
CA LEU A 18 15.51 0.25 -4.05
C LEU A 18 16.62 1.19 -4.55
N LYS A 19 17.79 0.64 -4.90
CA LYS A 19 18.89 1.45 -5.44
C LYS A 19 18.58 1.99 -6.84
N THR A 20 17.89 1.21 -7.68
CA THR A 20 17.57 1.60 -9.07
C THR A 20 16.34 2.49 -9.16
N ALA A 21 15.46 2.47 -8.15
CA ALA A 21 14.29 3.31 -8.13
C ALA A 21 14.65 4.74 -7.66
N ASN A 22 14.24 5.76 -8.43
CA ASN A 22 14.30 7.16 -8.03
C ASN A 22 12.99 7.59 -7.35
N SER A 23 11.86 7.04 -7.77
CA SER A 23 10.56 7.29 -7.16
C SER A 23 9.66 6.06 -7.23
N LEU A 24 9.05 5.73 -6.09
CA LEU A 24 8.09 4.64 -5.91
C LEU A 24 6.78 5.25 -5.43
N ILE A 25 5.79 5.35 -6.29
CA ILE A 25 4.53 6.03 -6.00
C ILE A 25 3.46 4.99 -5.72
N VAL A 26 2.87 5.04 -4.53
CA VAL A 26 1.69 4.25 -4.18
C VAL A 26 0.44 5.01 -4.62
N PRO A 27 -0.37 4.45 -5.55
CA PRO A 27 -1.57 5.13 -6.02
C PRO A 27 -2.60 5.37 -4.94
N VAL A 28 -3.44 6.39 -5.12
CA VAL A 28 -4.48 6.79 -4.15
C VAL A 28 -5.55 5.72 -3.91
N TYR A 29 -5.71 4.79 -4.84
CA TYR A 29 -6.67 3.70 -4.70
C TYR A 29 -6.12 2.49 -3.92
N GLN A 30 -4.84 2.48 -3.60
CA GLN A 30 -4.26 1.45 -2.72
C GLN A 30 -4.70 1.71 -1.27
N ARG A 31 -4.85 0.61 -0.50
CA ARG A 31 -5.18 0.73 0.93
C ARG A 31 -4.05 1.37 1.71
N ASP A 32 -4.38 1.90 2.88
CA ASP A 32 -3.41 2.43 3.82
C ASP A 32 -2.44 1.35 4.32
N TYR A 33 -1.34 1.79 4.90
CA TYR A 33 -0.37 0.88 5.49
C TYR A 33 -0.99 0.12 6.68
N ALA A 34 -1.19 -1.18 6.48
CA ALA A 34 -1.95 -2.04 7.37
C ALA A 34 -1.09 -3.03 8.18
N TRP A 35 0.20 -3.19 7.84
CA TRP A 35 1.07 -4.08 8.60
C TRP A 35 1.24 -3.59 10.03
N LYS A 36 1.02 -4.51 10.96
CA LYS A 36 1.13 -4.29 12.41
C LYS A 36 2.46 -4.86 12.91
N ARG A 37 2.74 -4.61 14.19
CA ARG A 37 3.93 -5.11 14.88
C ARG A 37 4.22 -6.59 14.59
N LEU A 38 3.22 -7.46 14.59
CA LEU A 38 3.40 -8.89 14.33
C LEU A 38 4.04 -9.18 12.95
N ASN A 39 3.71 -8.40 11.93
CA ASN A 39 4.31 -8.53 10.61
C ASN A 39 5.78 -8.09 10.62
N CYS A 40 6.09 -7.04 11.37
CA CYS A 40 7.45 -6.53 11.55
C CYS A 40 8.31 -7.48 12.41
N ASP A 41 7.74 -8.07 13.48
CA ASP A 41 8.39 -9.12 14.28
C ASP A 41 8.79 -10.31 13.40
N LYS A 42 7.89 -10.74 12.50
CA LYS A 42 8.18 -11.83 11.56
C LYS A 42 9.33 -11.47 10.63
N LEU A 43 9.29 -10.28 10.02
CA LEU A 43 10.37 -9.80 9.16
C LEU A 43 11.71 -9.74 9.92
N TRP A 44 11.70 -9.21 11.13
CA TRP A 44 12.90 -9.13 11.96
C TRP A 44 13.46 -10.52 12.31
N SER A 45 12.60 -11.45 12.68
CA SER A 45 12.98 -12.86 12.90
C SER A 45 13.59 -13.50 11.66
N ASP A 46 13.03 -13.26 10.48
CA ASP A 46 13.58 -13.79 9.21
C ASP A 46 14.96 -13.19 8.93
N ILE A 47 15.16 -11.88 9.17
CA ILE A 47 16.47 -11.22 9.07
C ILE A 47 17.47 -11.82 10.06
N GLN A 48 17.10 -12.05 11.32
CA GLN A 48 17.97 -12.68 12.31
C GLN A 48 18.38 -14.11 11.92
N GLN A 49 17.48 -14.88 11.29
CA GLN A 49 17.81 -16.21 10.76
C GLN A 49 18.82 -16.14 9.61
N LEU A 50 18.76 -15.12 8.76
CA LEU A 50 19.75 -14.86 7.72
C LEU A 50 21.12 -14.51 8.33
N ILE A 51 21.14 -13.59 9.30
CA ILE A 51 22.37 -13.15 9.98
C ILE A 51 23.05 -14.32 10.71
N SER A 52 22.26 -15.22 11.32
CA SER A 52 22.79 -16.41 11.99
C SER A 52 23.15 -17.56 11.04
N ASN A 53 23.11 -17.33 9.73
CA ASN A 53 23.38 -18.33 8.67
C ASN A 53 22.49 -19.58 8.72
N LYS A 54 21.33 -19.51 9.37
CA LYS A 54 20.33 -20.59 9.35
C LYS A 54 19.64 -20.71 7.99
N ARG A 55 19.68 -19.62 7.18
CA ARG A 55 19.17 -19.57 5.82
C ARG A 55 20.15 -18.80 4.92
N SER A 56 20.27 -19.19 3.67
CA SER A 56 21.13 -18.52 2.67
C SER A 56 20.44 -17.30 2.05
N SER A 57 19.12 -17.31 1.97
CA SER A 57 18.29 -16.23 1.44
C SER A 57 16.87 -16.34 1.98
N HIS A 58 16.11 -15.25 1.89
CA HIS A 58 14.70 -15.21 2.24
C HIS A 58 13.90 -14.53 1.12
N PHE A 59 12.81 -15.17 0.69
CA PHE A 59 11.90 -14.61 -0.30
C PHE A 59 10.86 -13.71 0.41
N LEU A 60 10.95 -12.40 0.17
CA LEU A 60 10.07 -11.40 0.78
C LEU A 60 8.69 -11.33 0.09
N GLY A 61 8.61 -11.76 -1.16
CA GLY A 61 7.39 -11.71 -1.98
C GLY A 61 7.58 -11.00 -3.32
N THR A 62 6.47 -10.75 -4.00
CA THR A 62 6.44 -10.10 -5.31
C THR A 62 6.23 -8.60 -5.15
N ILE A 63 6.88 -7.81 -6.01
CA ILE A 63 6.60 -6.38 -6.19
C ILE A 63 6.23 -6.16 -7.64
N VAL A 64 5.06 -5.58 -7.88
CA VAL A 64 4.56 -5.27 -9.22
C VAL A 64 4.54 -3.77 -9.40
N THR A 65 5.16 -3.31 -10.47
CA THR A 65 5.26 -1.90 -10.80
C THR A 65 4.89 -1.64 -12.25
N ILE A 66 4.48 -0.40 -12.54
CA ILE A 66 4.47 0.14 -13.90
C ILE A 66 5.61 1.15 -13.98
N ASN A 67 6.50 0.96 -14.96
CA ASN A 67 7.59 1.89 -15.22
C ASN A 67 7.07 3.12 -15.97
N ASP A 68 7.21 4.30 -15.35
CA ASP A 68 6.78 5.58 -15.91
C ASP A 68 7.98 6.39 -16.49
N GLY A 69 9.12 5.72 -16.67
CA GLY A 69 10.37 6.28 -17.15
C GLY A 69 11.22 6.94 -16.07
N TYR A 70 12.50 7.13 -16.36
CA TYR A 70 13.45 7.81 -15.47
C TYR A 70 13.53 7.26 -14.02
N GLY A 71 13.37 5.95 -13.84
CA GLY A 71 13.39 5.34 -12.51
C GLY A 71 12.16 5.65 -11.65
N LYS A 72 11.08 6.12 -12.25
CA LYS A 72 9.78 6.34 -11.59
C LYS A 72 8.90 5.11 -11.78
N TYR A 73 8.37 4.60 -10.69
CA TYR A 73 7.54 3.41 -10.67
C TYR A 73 6.23 3.66 -9.95
N LEU A 74 5.12 3.28 -10.59
CA LEU A 74 3.82 3.21 -9.95
C LEU A 74 3.67 1.83 -9.33
N VAL A 75 3.45 1.75 -8.02
CA VAL A 75 3.36 0.48 -7.29
C VAL A 75 1.96 -0.11 -7.41
N ILE A 76 1.85 -1.25 -8.08
CA ILE A 76 0.58 -1.97 -8.27
C ILE A 76 0.37 -3.02 -7.18
N ASP A 77 1.43 -3.71 -6.78
CA ASP A 77 1.42 -4.62 -5.61
C ASP A 77 2.76 -4.57 -4.88
N GLY A 78 2.74 -4.95 -3.60
CA GLY A 78 3.93 -4.96 -2.74
C GLY A 78 4.13 -3.70 -1.91
N GLN A 79 3.18 -2.77 -1.89
CA GLN A 79 3.29 -1.51 -1.13
C GLN A 79 3.57 -1.73 0.37
N GLN A 80 2.93 -2.72 1.01
CA GLN A 80 3.14 -3.01 2.43
C GLN A 80 4.60 -3.40 2.71
N ARG A 81 5.18 -4.22 1.83
CA ARG A 81 6.58 -4.68 1.91
C ARG A 81 7.53 -3.50 1.70
N LEU A 82 7.31 -2.70 0.65
CA LEU A 82 8.12 -1.52 0.35
C LEU A 82 8.10 -0.52 1.51
N THR A 83 6.92 -0.21 2.03
CA THR A 83 6.77 0.70 3.18
C THR A 83 7.50 0.15 4.40
N THR A 84 7.36 -1.13 4.71
CA THR A 84 8.02 -1.74 5.88
C THR A 84 9.54 -1.74 5.74
N ILE A 85 10.09 -2.09 4.56
CA ILE A 85 11.53 -2.06 4.33
C ILE A 85 12.07 -0.61 4.39
N THR A 86 11.32 0.36 3.88
CA THR A 86 11.70 1.77 3.99
C THR A 86 11.73 2.24 5.45
N ILE A 87 10.71 1.90 6.24
CA ILE A 87 10.66 2.18 7.69
C ILE A 87 11.83 1.50 8.41
N PHE A 88 12.13 0.25 8.09
CA PHE A 88 13.27 -0.51 8.64
C PHE A 88 14.59 0.19 8.37
N LEU A 89 14.86 0.55 7.11
CA LEU A 89 16.09 1.25 6.71
C LEU A 89 16.21 2.62 7.36
N LEU A 90 15.10 3.36 7.47
CA LEU A 90 15.07 4.66 8.13
C LEU A 90 15.37 4.53 9.62
N ALA A 91 14.75 3.55 10.30
CA ALA A 91 15.02 3.27 11.71
C ALA A 91 16.50 2.88 11.94
N LEU A 92 17.07 2.07 11.05
CA LEU A 92 18.50 1.69 11.12
C LEU A 92 19.42 2.87 10.87
N SER A 93 19.10 3.73 9.89
CA SER A 93 19.84 4.97 9.62
C SER A 93 19.83 5.92 10.82
N HIS A 94 18.66 6.09 11.45
CA HIS A 94 18.51 6.94 12.63
C HIS A 94 19.17 6.31 13.88
N TYR A 95 19.14 4.99 14.03
CA TYR A 95 19.87 4.30 15.09
C TYR A 95 21.38 4.58 15.02
N LEU A 96 21.96 4.55 13.80
CA LEU A 96 23.39 4.88 13.60
C LEU A 96 23.68 6.36 13.83
N ARG A 97 22.83 7.26 13.37
CA ARG A 97 22.97 8.70 13.57
C ARG A 97 22.98 9.09 15.05
N ASP A 98 22.10 8.45 15.83
CA ASP A 98 21.87 8.77 17.23
C ASP A 98 22.96 8.18 18.17
N LYS A 99 23.98 7.49 17.64
CA LYS A 99 25.12 7.01 18.41
C LYS A 99 26.04 8.16 18.81
N GLU A 100 26.49 8.19 20.05
CA GLU A 100 27.42 9.23 20.55
C GLU A 100 28.78 9.18 19.86
N ASN A 101 29.27 7.97 19.56
CA ASN A 101 30.59 7.75 18.94
C ASN A 101 30.46 6.74 17.78
N PRO A 102 29.91 7.13 16.63
CA PRO A 102 29.81 6.23 15.48
C PRO A 102 31.21 5.98 14.89
N THR A 103 31.46 4.74 14.46
CA THR A 103 32.67 4.38 13.72
C THR A 103 32.62 4.95 12.29
N GLU A 104 33.77 5.05 11.61
CA GLU A 104 33.82 5.45 10.20
C GLU A 104 32.97 4.55 9.32
N GLU A 105 32.97 3.25 9.59
CA GLU A 105 32.13 2.27 8.89
C GLU A 105 30.62 2.58 9.06
N GLU A 106 30.19 2.88 10.27
CA GLU A 106 28.78 3.22 10.56
C GLU A 106 28.35 4.52 9.88
N ILE A 107 29.23 5.52 9.80
CA ILE A 107 29.01 6.76 9.05
C ILE A 107 28.84 6.46 7.54
N GLN A 108 29.67 5.56 6.99
CA GLN A 108 29.54 5.17 5.59
C GLN A 108 28.26 4.37 5.33
N LEU A 109 27.91 3.44 6.21
CA LEU A 109 26.65 2.70 6.10
C LEU A 109 25.42 3.63 6.17
N GLN A 110 25.44 4.64 7.02
CA GLN A 110 24.37 5.64 7.09
C GLN A 110 24.18 6.35 5.74
N LYS A 111 25.26 6.72 5.06
CA LYS A 111 25.19 7.30 3.71
C LYS A 111 24.61 6.31 2.70
N VAL A 112 25.00 5.04 2.78
CA VAL A 112 24.45 3.99 1.92
C VAL A 112 22.94 3.86 2.14
N PHE A 113 22.48 3.81 3.40
CA PHE A 113 21.03 3.73 3.71
C PHE A 113 20.28 4.95 3.21
N LYS A 114 20.87 6.14 3.34
CA LYS A 114 20.28 7.37 2.80
C LYS A 114 20.04 7.26 1.30
N GLY A 115 20.95 6.69 0.53
CA GLY A 115 20.80 6.48 -0.92
C GLY A 115 19.68 5.51 -1.32
N TYR A 116 19.20 4.64 -0.40
CA TYR A 116 17.99 3.82 -0.63
C TYR A 116 16.70 4.57 -0.33
N LEU A 117 16.75 5.57 0.55
CA LEU A 117 15.60 6.29 1.06
C LEU A 117 15.31 7.57 0.29
N ILE A 118 16.35 8.22 -0.19
CA ILE A 118 16.32 9.57 -0.75
C ILE A 118 16.93 9.56 -2.14
N ASP A 119 16.28 10.28 -3.06
CA ASP A 119 16.81 10.67 -4.34
C ASP A 119 17.66 11.93 -4.15
N GLU A 120 18.98 11.79 -4.17
CA GLU A 120 19.91 12.89 -3.94
C GLU A 120 19.97 13.90 -5.10
N GLU A 121 19.53 13.50 -6.30
CA GLU A 121 19.45 14.36 -7.48
C GLU A 121 18.18 15.23 -7.49
N SER A 122 17.21 14.94 -6.63
CA SER A 122 15.97 15.70 -6.55
C SER A 122 16.18 17.08 -5.90
N ILE A 123 15.78 18.14 -6.61
CA ILE A 123 15.88 19.54 -6.18
C ILE A 123 14.85 19.90 -5.11
N SER A 124 13.66 19.27 -5.15
CA SER A 124 12.56 19.54 -4.23
C SER A 124 12.60 18.60 -3.03
N GLN A 125 12.42 19.13 -1.83
CA GLN A 125 12.32 18.31 -0.60
C GLN A 125 11.12 17.33 -0.66
N GLU A 126 10.00 17.75 -1.24
CA GLU A 126 8.80 16.91 -1.40
C GLU A 126 9.01 15.74 -2.35
N THR A 127 9.85 15.91 -3.38
CA THR A 127 10.15 14.85 -4.34
C THR A 127 11.33 13.97 -3.94
N ARG A 128 12.08 14.38 -2.91
CA ARG A 128 13.33 13.74 -2.49
C ARG A 128 13.14 12.35 -1.87
N ILE A 129 12.08 12.12 -1.10
CA ILE A 129 11.81 10.80 -0.52
C ILE A 129 11.38 9.86 -1.64
N LYS A 130 12.09 8.72 -1.80
CA LYS A 130 11.85 7.79 -2.90
C LYS A 130 10.46 7.12 -2.83
N LEU A 131 10.09 6.59 -1.68
CA LEU A 131 8.76 6.00 -1.49
C LEU A 131 7.74 7.08 -1.13
N LYS A 132 6.69 7.17 -1.91
CA LYS A 132 5.54 8.05 -1.69
C LYS A 132 4.32 7.20 -1.39
N PRO A 133 3.98 7.00 -0.09
CA PRO A 133 2.78 6.29 0.29
C PRO A 133 1.54 7.06 -0.14
N ASN A 134 0.36 6.46 0.04
CA ASN A 134 -0.90 7.15 -0.19
C ASN A 134 -1.07 8.36 0.77
N LYS A 135 -2.08 9.22 0.51
CA LYS A 135 -2.20 10.50 1.23
C LYS A 135 -2.45 10.39 2.72
N SER A 136 -3.16 9.37 3.18
CA SER A 136 -3.46 9.15 4.59
C SER A 136 -2.22 8.81 5.41
N ASP A 137 -1.28 8.10 4.78
CA ASP A 137 -0.02 7.69 5.40
C ASP A 137 1.08 8.74 5.25
N LEU A 138 0.97 9.62 4.25
CA LEU A 138 2.04 10.54 3.83
C LEU A 138 2.51 11.44 4.97
N GLU A 139 1.58 12.04 5.71
CA GLU A 139 1.92 12.95 6.81
C GLU A 139 2.76 12.26 7.91
N TYR A 140 2.39 11.03 8.30
CA TYR A 140 3.13 10.26 9.28
C TYR A 140 4.49 9.83 8.74
N PHE A 141 4.53 9.44 7.46
CA PHE A 141 5.74 9.00 6.80
C PHE A 141 6.76 10.13 6.66
N GLU A 142 6.34 11.32 6.20
CA GLU A 142 7.19 12.50 6.08
C GLU A 142 7.73 12.98 7.44
N LYS A 143 6.93 12.90 8.50
CA LYS A 143 7.38 13.21 9.87
C LYS A 143 8.56 12.35 10.32
N LEU A 144 8.67 11.10 9.85
CA LEU A 144 9.80 10.24 10.17
C LEU A 144 11.11 10.74 9.53
N PHE A 145 11.03 11.46 8.40
CA PHE A 145 12.19 12.05 7.72
C PHE A 145 12.55 13.46 8.24
N ASP A 146 11.71 14.04 9.10
CA ASP A 146 11.99 15.34 9.71
C ASP A 146 12.89 15.15 10.95
N GLU A 147 14.19 15.36 10.78
CA GLU A 147 15.20 15.18 11.82
C GLU A 147 15.01 16.06 13.08
N LYS A 148 14.17 17.08 12.97
CA LYS A 148 13.93 18.05 14.06
C LYS A 148 12.76 17.68 14.96
N LYS A 149 11.94 16.69 14.57
CA LYS A 149 10.76 16.31 15.32
C LYS A 149 11.01 15.06 16.16
N GLU A 150 10.59 15.13 17.40
CA GLU A 150 10.51 13.96 18.25
C GLU A 150 9.40 13.02 17.76
N ILE A 151 9.75 11.75 17.62
CA ILE A 151 8.82 10.72 17.14
C ILE A 151 8.25 10.00 18.36
N ILE A 152 6.97 10.22 18.63
CA ILE A 152 6.23 9.65 19.75
C ILE A 152 5.24 8.63 19.22
N GLU A 153 5.04 7.53 19.95
CA GLU A 153 4.03 6.51 19.66
C GLU A 153 2.63 7.15 19.50
N ASN A 154 1.90 6.71 18.49
CA ASN A 154 0.57 7.18 18.18
C ASN A 154 -0.27 6.07 17.51
N ASN A 155 -1.42 6.40 16.95
CA ASN A 155 -2.30 5.44 16.29
C ASN A 155 -1.82 5.00 14.88
N SER A 156 -0.69 5.53 14.37
CA SER A 156 -0.16 5.17 13.06
C SER A 156 0.71 3.91 13.13
N ASN A 157 0.37 2.91 12.33
CA ASN A 157 1.22 1.73 12.18
C ASN A 157 2.62 2.07 11.63
N ILE A 158 2.75 3.13 10.82
CA ILE A 158 4.03 3.61 10.30
C ILE A 158 4.95 4.00 11.43
N VAL A 159 4.47 4.86 12.34
CA VAL A 159 5.24 5.35 13.48
C VAL A 159 5.56 4.22 14.45
N ASN A 160 4.58 3.41 14.80
CA ASN A 160 4.74 2.32 15.77
C ASN A 160 5.72 1.25 15.26
N ASN A 161 5.69 0.93 13.97
CA ASN A 161 6.63 -0.01 13.38
C ASN A 161 8.04 0.56 13.24
N TYR A 162 8.18 1.88 13.00
CA TYR A 162 9.47 2.55 13.05
C TYR A 162 10.08 2.47 14.46
N LEU A 163 9.32 2.80 15.49
CA LEU A 163 9.77 2.73 16.88
C LEU A 163 10.12 1.29 17.28
N PHE A 164 9.33 0.32 16.86
CA PHE A 164 9.62 -1.09 17.06
C PHE A 164 11.01 -1.48 16.52
N PHE A 165 11.31 -1.18 15.25
CA PHE A 165 12.63 -1.51 14.69
C PHE A 165 13.77 -0.77 15.41
N LYS A 166 13.57 0.50 15.75
CA LYS A 166 14.56 1.28 16.49
C LYS A 166 14.88 0.67 17.85
N GLU A 167 13.86 0.14 18.54
CA GLU A 167 14.03 -0.60 19.80
C GLU A 167 14.77 -1.92 19.59
N GLU A 168 14.42 -2.68 18.55
CA GLU A 168 15.06 -3.96 18.26
C GLU A 168 16.55 -3.78 17.95
N PHE A 169 16.94 -2.72 17.25
CA PHE A 169 18.36 -2.41 17.01
C PHE A 169 19.12 -2.04 18.28
N LYS A 170 18.46 -1.40 19.26
CA LYS A 170 19.07 -1.10 20.55
C LYS A 170 19.20 -2.33 21.45
N LYS A 171 18.22 -3.25 21.42
CA LYS A 171 18.21 -4.46 22.25
C LYS A 171 19.19 -5.53 21.76
N ASN A 172 19.37 -5.60 20.45
CA ASN A 172 20.21 -6.62 19.83
C ASN A 172 21.58 -6.01 19.52
N GLU A 173 22.63 -6.52 20.10
CA GLU A 173 24.01 -6.08 19.86
C GLU A 173 24.57 -6.55 18.50
N ILE A 174 23.70 -6.54 17.46
CA ILE A 174 24.07 -6.92 16.10
C ILE A 174 24.60 -5.68 15.39
N SER A 175 25.78 -5.77 14.77
CA SER A 175 26.32 -4.65 14.02
C SER A 175 25.45 -4.30 12.81
N ALA A 176 25.30 -3.01 12.50
CA ALA A 176 24.53 -2.55 11.35
C ALA A 176 25.04 -3.14 10.03
N ARG A 177 26.36 -3.39 9.93
CA ARG A 177 26.95 -4.09 8.79
C ARG A 177 26.37 -5.49 8.60
N LYS A 178 26.28 -6.31 9.66
CA LYS A 178 25.69 -7.63 9.59
C LYS A 178 24.20 -7.56 9.23
N ILE A 179 23.45 -6.62 9.81
CA ILE A 179 22.05 -6.40 9.47
C ILE A 179 21.91 -6.11 7.97
N PHE A 180 22.81 -5.33 7.41
CA PHE A 180 22.80 -4.96 6.00
C PHE A 180 23.28 -6.11 5.10
N GLU A 181 24.52 -6.58 5.28
CA GLU A 181 25.17 -7.56 4.38
C GLU A 181 24.57 -8.96 4.51
N ASP A 182 24.38 -9.43 5.75
CA ASP A 182 23.88 -10.78 6.03
C ASP A 182 22.36 -10.87 6.15
N GLY A 183 21.68 -9.75 6.40
CA GLY A 183 20.23 -9.64 6.48
C GLY A 183 19.64 -9.08 5.21
N LEU A 184 19.64 -7.76 5.06
CA LEU A 184 18.88 -7.04 4.01
C LEU A 184 19.27 -7.45 2.58
N GLN A 185 20.58 -7.61 2.31
CA GLN A 185 21.05 -8.00 0.98
C GLN A 185 20.66 -9.44 0.59
N LYS A 186 20.29 -10.27 1.56
CA LYS A 186 19.78 -11.63 1.34
C LYS A 186 18.24 -11.70 1.28
N LEU A 187 17.54 -10.59 1.44
CA LEU A 187 16.09 -10.51 1.17
C LEU A 187 15.86 -10.36 -0.32
N HIS A 188 15.22 -11.35 -0.93
CA HIS A 188 14.96 -11.39 -2.36
C HIS A 188 13.48 -11.14 -2.65
N ILE A 189 13.23 -10.47 -3.75
CA ILE A 189 11.92 -10.24 -4.33
C ILE A 189 11.85 -10.80 -5.73
N VAL A 190 10.63 -11.05 -6.21
CA VAL A 190 10.33 -11.12 -7.64
C VAL A 190 9.76 -9.75 -8.05
N SER A 191 10.52 -9.00 -8.82
CA SER A 191 10.07 -7.75 -9.42
C SER A 191 9.40 -8.05 -10.74
N ILE A 192 8.18 -7.56 -10.90
CA ILE A 192 7.39 -7.61 -12.14
C ILE A 192 7.18 -6.17 -12.59
N ASP A 193 7.80 -5.81 -13.71
CA ASP A 193 7.66 -4.48 -14.31
C ASP A 193 6.76 -4.55 -15.53
N LEU A 194 5.65 -3.82 -15.46
CA LEU A 194 4.60 -3.78 -16.48
C LEU A 194 4.82 -2.60 -17.43
N SER A 195 4.53 -2.83 -18.69
CA SER A 195 4.57 -1.79 -19.72
C SER A 195 3.20 -1.15 -19.90
N ARG A 196 3.11 0.17 -19.69
CA ARG A 196 1.87 0.93 -19.83
C ARG A 196 1.30 0.78 -21.25
N GLY A 197 0.00 0.45 -21.34
CA GLY A 197 -0.72 0.27 -22.60
C GLY A 197 -0.45 -1.05 -23.35
N GLN A 198 0.45 -1.90 -22.85
CA GLN A 198 0.74 -3.22 -23.42
C GLN A 198 0.29 -4.35 -22.50
N ASP A 199 0.59 -4.23 -21.22
CA ASP A 199 0.14 -5.15 -20.17
C ASP A 199 -1.17 -4.66 -19.56
N ASP A 200 -1.92 -5.59 -18.97
CA ASP A 200 -3.15 -5.31 -18.23
C ASP A 200 -2.85 -5.38 -16.72
N PRO A 201 -2.64 -4.23 -16.05
CA PRO A 201 -2.28 -4.21 -14.64
C PRO A 201 -3.36 -4.81 -13.74
N GLN A 202 -4.64 -4.64 -14.11
CA GLN A 202 -5.78 -5.16 -13.37
C GLN A 202 -5.78 -6.69 -13.38
N LEU A 203 -5.59 -7.31 -14.54
CA LEU A 203 -5.55 -8.76 -14.68
C LEU A 203 -4.39 -9.37 -13.87
N ILE A 204 -3.22 -8.74 -13.92
CA ILE A 204 -2.04 -9.20 -13.19
C ILE A 204 -2.23 -9.02 -11.67
N PHE A 205 -2.77 -7.89 -11.23
CA PHE A 205 -3.12 -7.63 -9.84
C PHE A 205 -4.11 -8.67 -9.30
N GLU A 206 -5.18 -8.99 -10.03
CA GLU A 206 -6.16 -10.01 -9.66
C GLU A 206 -5.52 -11.39 -9.53
N SER A 207 -4.67 -11.76 -10.49
CA SER A 207 -4.01 -13.07 -10.51
C SER A 207 -3.07 -13.28 -9.32
N LEU A 208 -2.33 -12.24 -8.92
CA LEU A 208 -1.38 -12.30 -7.82
C LEU A 208 -2.07 -12.24 -6.45
N ASN A 209 -3.15 -11.48 -6.32
CA ASN A 209 -3.89 -11.37 -5.06
C ASN A 209 -4.73 -12.61 -4.74
N SER A 210 -4.97 -13.48 -5.71
CA SER A 210 -5.63 -14.79 -5.44
C SER A 210 -4.82 -15.70 -4.50
N THR A 211 -3.54 -15.38 -4.25
CA THR A 211 -2.61 -16.19 -3.44
C THR A 211 -2.00 -15.43 -2.25
N GLY A 212 -2.38 -14.16 -2.02
CA GLY A 212 -1.76 -13.25 -1.05
C GLY A 212 -2.60 -12.93 0.19
N VAL A 213 -2.19 -11.88 0.92
CA VAL A 213 -2.92 -11.36 2.10
C VAL A 213 -4.25 -10.77 1.64
N ASP A 214 -5.33 -11.24 2.26
CA ASP A 214 -6.72 -10.96 1.89
C ASP A 214 -7.01 -9.46 1.74
N LEU A 215 -7.15 -9.02 0.49
CA LEU A 215 -7.80 -7.76 0.18
C LEU A 215 -9.30 -7.93 0.37
N THR A 216 -9.95 -6.93 0.94
CA THR A 216 -11.40 -6.93 1.02
C THR A 216 -12.00 -6.79 -0.38
N ALA A 217 -13.25 -7.26 -0.57
CA ALA A 217 -13.96 -7.01 -1.82
C ALA A 217 -14.05 -5.51 -2.14
N GLY A 218 -14.13 -4.64 -1.10
CA GLY A 218 -14.10 -3.19 -1.26
C GLY A 218 -12.78 -2.69 -1.85
N ASP A 219 -11.64 -3.20 -1.39
CA ASP A 219 -10.32 -2.85 -1.94
C ASP A 219 -10.18 -3.28 -3.41
N LEU A 220 -10.61 -4.51 -3.73
CA LEU A 220 -10.56 -5.02 -5.11
C LEU A 220 -11.44 -4.21 -6.05
N ILE A 221 -12.64 -3.81 -5.60
CA ILE A 221 -13.57 -3.01 -6.40
C ILE A 221 -13.05 -1.58 -6.57
N ARG A 222 -12.48 -0.98 -5.53
CA ARG A 222 -11.80 0.32 -5.64
C ARG A 222 -10.70 0.30 -6.70
N ASN A 223 -9.85 -0.73 -6.65
CA ASN A 223 -8.78 -0.91 -7.64
C ASN A 223 -9.37 -1.10 -9.04
N TYR A 224 -10.38 -1.96 -9.20
CA TYR A 224 -11.06 -2.19 -10.49
C TYR A 224 -11.65 -0.92 -11.11
N ILE A 225 -12.19 -0.02 -10.28
CA ILE A 225 -12.79 1.23 -10.77
C ILE A 225 -11.72 2.25 -11.15
N LEU A 226 -10.63 2.35 -10.38
CA LEU A 226 -9.70 3.49 -10.45
C LEU A 226 -8.38 3.18 -11.17
N MET A 227 -7.93 1.92 -11.21
CA MET A 227 -6.58 1.58 -11.69
C MET A 227 -6.32 1.99 -13.14
N ASP A 228 -7.31 1.83 -14.03
CA ASP A 228 -7.17 2.13 -15.46
C ASP A 228 -7.30 3.62 -15.82
N LEU A 229 -7.57 4.47 -14.82
CA LEU A 229 -7.72 5.91 -15.05
C LEU A 229 -6.35 6.61 -15.02
N GLU A 230 -6.27 7.75 -15.72
CA GLU A 230 -5.10 8.62 -15.62
C GLU A 230 -4.95 9.20 -14.18
N PRO A 231 -3.73 9.43 -13.67
CA PRO A 231 -3.49 9.80 -12.27
C PRO A 231 -4.33 10.97 -11.76
N GLN A 232 -4.54 12.00 -12.57
CA GLN A 232 -5.38 13.15 -12.21
C GLN A 232 -6.86 12.79 -12.08
N GLU A 233 -7.36 11.94 -12.97
CA GLU A 233 -8.72 11.42 -12.92
C GLU A 233 -8.90 10.46 -11.74
N GLN A 234 -7.93 9.61 -11.45
CA GLN A 234 -7.93 8.74 -10.27
C GLN A 234 -8.14 9.54 -9.00
N GLU A 235 -7.30 10.57 -8.79
CA GLU A 235 -7.37 11.40 -7.60
C GLU A 235 -8.70 12.15 -7.48
N LYS A 236 -9.17 12.72 -8.59
CA LYS A 236 -10.44 13.45 -8.64
C LYS A 236 -11.62 12.55 -8.28
N LYS A 237 -11.70 11.34 -8.91
CA LYS A 237 -12.80 10.41 -8.67
C LYS A 237 -12.72 9.78 -7.29
N TYR A 238 -11.52 9.43 -6.81
CA TYR A 238 -11.31 8.95 -5.45
C TYR A 238 -11.83 9.94 -4.42
N LYS A 239 -11.43 11.21 -4.50
CA LYS A 239 -11.88 12.26 -3.57
C LYS A 239 -13.38 12.57 -3.68
N LYS A 240 -13.91 12.62 -4.90
CA LYS A 240 -15.30 13.01 -5.15
C LYS A 240 -16.29 11.94 -4.71
N TYR A 241 -15.94 10.68 -4.94
CA TYR A 241 -16.88 9.57 -4.77
C TYR A 241 -16.45 8.59 -3.69
N TRP A 242 -15.25 8.03 -3.81
CA TRP A 242 -14.86 6.88 -3.00
C TRP A 242 -14.69 7.21 -1.51
N VAL A 243 -14.04 8.32 -1.19
CA VAL A 243 -13.90 8.83 0.19
C VAL A 243 -15.25 8.99 0.87
N GLU A 244 -16.26 9.50 0.15
CA GLU A 244 -17.60 9.63 0.69
C GLU A 244 -18.29 8.28 0.86
N ILE A 245 -18.09 7.33 -0.06
CA ILE A 245 -18.61 5.96 0.09
C ILE A 245 -18.03 5.31 1.34
N GLU A 246 -16.71 5.38 1.55
CA GLU A 246 -16.04 4.86 2.75
C GLU A 246 -16.58 5.51 4.03
N ARG A 247 -16.74 6.82 4.04
CA ARG A 247 -17.28 7.57 5.18
C ARG A 247 -18.71 7.18 5.55
N LEU A 248 -19.54 6.91 4.54
CA LEU A 248 -20.97 6.62 4.73
C LEU A 248 -21.26 5.17 5.11
N THR A 249 -20.39 4.23 4.75
CA THR A 249 -20.74 2.81 4.78
C THR A 249 -20.04 2.02 5.89
N SER A 250 -18.97 2.54 6.49
CA SER A 250 -18.12 1.88 7.51
C SER A 250 -17.48 0.55 7.07
N ASP A 251 -18.23 -0.31 6.37
CA ASP A 251 -17.77 -1.54 5.70
C ASP A 251 -18.23 -1.51 4.24
N VAL A 252 -17.29 -1.12 3.38
CA VAL A 252 -17.55 -0.98 1.92
C VAL A 252 -17.88 -2.33 1.28
N ALA A 253 -17.26 -3.42 1.73
CA ALA A 253 -17.50 -4.75 1.15
C ALA A 253 -18.94 -5.23 1.44
N GLU A 254 -19.41 -5.07 2.67
CA GLU A 254 -20.78 -5.41 3.05
C GLU A 254 -21.79 -4.47 2.40
N PHE A 255 -21.48 -3.17 2.31
CA PHE A 255 -22.32 -2.22 1.56
C PHE A 255 -22.48 -2.66 0.08
N ILE A 256 -21.39 -2.94 -0.62
CA ILE A 256 -21.44 -3.33 -2.04
C ILE A 256 -22.20 -4.65 -2.21
N ARG A 257 -22.02 -5.61 -1.30
CA ARG A 257 -22.77 -6.85 -1.30
C ARG A 257 -24.28 -6.58 -1.23
N ASN A 258 -24.72 -5.74 -0.29
CA ASN A 258 -26.14 -5.38 -0.12
C ASN A 258 -26.67 -4.59 -1.32
N TYR A 259 -25.86 -3.67 -1.88
CA TYR A 259 -26.17 -2.95 -3.11
C TYR A 259 -26.43 -3.92 -4.28
N LEU A 260 -25.55 -4.89 -4.50
CA LEU A 260 -25.69 -5.89 -5.56
C LEU A 260 -26.96 -6.74 -5.38
N ILE A 261 -27.24 -7.22 -4.17
CA ILE A 261 -28.47 -7.97 -3.84
C ILE A 261 -29.71 -7.14 -4.17
N PHE A 262 -29.69 -5.85 -3.79
CA PHE A 262 -30.80 -4.95 -4.07
C PHE A 262 -31.01 -4.74 -5.58
N LYS A 263 -29.94 -4.45 -6.32
CA LYS A 263 -29.99 -4.13 -7.76
C LYS A 263 -30.38 -5.35 -8.63
N THR A 264 -29.83 -6.51 -8.28
CA THR A 264 -29.98 -7.72 -9.11
C THR A 264 -31.08 -8.65 -8.66
N ARG A 265 -31.62 -8.45 -7.44
CA ARG A 265 -32.59 -9.38 -6.80
C ARG A 265 -32.03 -10.79 -6.64
N SER A 266 -30.73 -10.95 -6.61
CA SER A 266 -30.03 -12.23 -6.51
C SER A 266 -29.18 -12.27 -5.25
N TRP A 267 -29.08 -13.44 -4.62
CA TRP A 267 -28.20 -13.62 -3.46
C TRP A 267 -26.73 -13.59 -3.88
N VAL A 268 -25.91 -12.81 -3.17
CA VAL A 268 -24.46 -12.68 -3.40
C VAL A 268 -23.73 -13.19 -2.16
N LYS A 269 -22.86 -14.20 -2.32
CA LYS A 269 -21.99 -14.68 -1.25
C LYS A 269 -20.86 -13.69 -0.98
N LYS A 270 -20.32 -13.66 0.25
CA LYS A 270 -19.25 -12.74 0.64
C LYS A 270 -18.01 -12.87 -0.25
N ASP A 271 -17.63 -14.11 -0.55
CA ASP A 271 -16.42 -14.38 -1.34
C ASP A 271 -16.60 -14.08 -2.84
N ASP A 272 -17.83 -13.99 -3.31
CA ASP A 272 -18.15 -13.76 -4.73
C ASP A 272 -18.43 -12.28 -5.05
N VAL A 273 -18.43 -11.38 -4.05
CA VAL A 273 -18.84 -9.96 -4.22
C VAL A 273 -18.07 -9.27 -5.33
N TYR A 274 -16.76 -9.44 -5.39
CA TYR A 274 -15.93 -8.82 -6.41
C TYR A 274 -16.26 -9.30 -7.84
N LEU A 275 -16.31 -10.60 -8.04
CA LEU A 275 -16.61 -11.18 -9.37
C LEU A 275 -18.01 -10.81 -9.83
N PHE A 276 -18.97 -10.83 -8.89
CA PHE A 276 -20.35 -10.45 -9.17
C PHE A 276 -20.46 -8.95 -9.54
N PHE A 277 -19.73 -8.09 -8.82
CA PHE A 277 -19.65 -6.66 -9.11
C PHE A 277 -19.08 -6.40 -10.51
N LYS A 278 -17.98 -7.04 -10.87
CA LYS A 278 -17.35 -6.90 -12.18
C LYS A 278 -18.32 -7.21 -13.33
N LYS A 279 -19.02 -8.35 -13.21
CA LYS A 279 -20.05 -8.74 -14.17
C LYS A 279 -21.18 -7.71 -14.22
N PHE A 280 -21.72 -7.33 -13.07
CA PHE A 280 -22.78 -6.33 -12.96
C PHE A 280 -22.39 -4.98 -13.57
N ALA A 281 -21.15 -4.53 -13.34
CA ALA A 281 -20.63 -3.27 -13.89
C ALA A 281 -20.57 -3.28 -15.42
N ILE A 282 -20.19 -4.40 -16.01
CA ILE A 282 -20.17 -4.59 -17.46
C ILE A 282 -21.60 -4.64 -18.00
N ASP A 283 -22.45 -5.51 -17.46
CA ASP A 283 -23.79 -5.78 -17.96
C ASP A 283 -24.74 -4.56 -17.84
N THR A 284 -24.54 -3.72 -16.79
CA THR A 284 -25.45 -2.61 -16.47
C THR A 284 -24.96 -1.27 -16.96
N TYR A 285 -23.66 -1.02 -16.92
CA TYR A 285 -23.06 0.30 -17.19
C TYR A 285 -22.07 0.31 -18.35
N ASP A 286 -21.93 -0.81 -19.07
CA ASP A 286 -20.88 -0.96 -20.11
C ASP A 286 -19.49 -0.55 -19.56
N ASN A 287 -19.24 -0.90 -18.30
CA ASN A 287 -18.03 -0.55 -17.56
C ASN A 287 -17.73 0.96 -17.43
N ASN A 288 -18.74 1.82 -17.57
CA ASN A 288 -18.59 3.27 -17.41
C ASN A 288 -18.31 3.62 -15.92
N LYS A 289 -17.07 3.92 -15.60
CA LYS A 289 -16.59 4.15 -14.24
C LYS A 289 -17.28 5.34 -13.54
N GLU A 290 -17.64 6.39 -14.28
CA GLU A 290 -18.36 7.54 -13.73
C GLU A 290 -19.77 7.16 -13.27
N LEU A 291 -20.54 6.51 -14.16
CA LEU A 291 -21.91 6.07 -13.83
C LEU A 291 -21.93 5.07 -12.66
N ILE A 292 -20.94 4.17 -12.61
CA ILE A 292 -20.78 3.23 -11.49
C ILE A 292 -20.59 3.98 -10.18
N LEU A 293 -19.67 4.95 -10.15
CA LEU A 293 -19.36 5.71 -8.93
C LEU A 293 -20.52 6.59 -8.48
N GLU A 294 -21.24 7.21 -9.42
CA GLU A 294 -22.44 8.01 -9.12
C GLU A 294 -23.53 7.17 -8.48
N ASP A 295 -23.79 5.98 -9.05
CA ASP A 295 -24.82 5.09 -8.53
C ASP A 295 -24.39 4.52 -7.16
N LEU A 296 -23.14 4.10 -7.00
CA LEU A 296 -22.62 3.64 -5.70
C LEU A 296 -22.77 4.73 -4.63
N LEU A 297 -22.37 5.96 -4.91
CA LEU A 297 -22.49 7.07 -3.94
C LEU A 297 -23.96 7.36 -3.57
N LYS A 298 -24.86 7.33 -4.56
CA LYS A 298 -26.30 7.48 -4.32
C LYS A 298 -26.81 6.43 -3.34
N TYR A 299 -26.46 5.17 -3.53
CA TYR A 299 -26.90 4.08 -2.65
C TYR A 299 -26.14 4.05 -1.32
N ALA A 300 -24.88 4.45 -1.28
CA ALA A 300 -24.12 4.63 -0.03
C ALA A 300 -24.76 5.68 0.87
N THR A 301 -25.28 6.76 0.29
CA THR A 301 -26.00 7.80 1.04
C THR A 301 -27.27 7.24 1.68
N ILE A 302 -28.01 6.42 0.97
CA ILE A 302 -29.21 5.77 1.51
C ILE A 302 -28.81 4.76 2.60
N TYR A 303 -27.83 3.90 2.31
CA TYR A 303 -27.34 2.87 3.22
C TYR A 303 -26.81 3.46 4.52
N GLY A 304 -26.01 4.55 4.43
CA GLY A 304 -25.48 5.26 5.59
C GLY A 304 -26.57 5.87 6.49
N SER A 305 -27.70 6.30 5.91
CA SER A 305 -28.83 6.80 6.71
C SER A 305 -29.51 5.71 7.55
N PHE A 306 -29.41 4.43 7.15
CA PHE A 306 -29.90 3.31 7.94
C PHE A 306 -28.93 2.87 9.04
N ILE A 307 -27.63 2.88 8.77
CA ILE A 307 -26.62 2.33 9.70
C ILE A 307 -26.16 3.37 10.73
N GLN A 308 -25.93 4.61 10.29
CA GLN A 308 -25.32 5.64 11.14
C GLN A 308 -26.36 6.47 11.91
N THR A 309 -27.64 6.10 11.91
CA THR A 309 -28.73 6.86 12.50
C THR A 309 -28.76 8.33 12.03
N GLN A 310 -28.20 8.62 10.86
CA GLN A 310 -28.21 9.95 10.28
C GLN A 310 -29.65 10.32 9.89
N LYS A 311 -30.02 11.56 10.16
CA LYS A 311 -31.34 12.09 9.78
C LYS A 311 -31.59 11.92 8.30
N HIS A 312 -32.52 11.04 7.95
CA HIS A 312 -32.97 10.90 6.58
C HIS A 312 -33.70 12.19 6.15
N ARG A 313 -33.57 12.59 4.87
CA ARG A 313 -34.24 13.80 4.34
C ARG A 313 -35.76 13.76 4.53
N ASN A 314 -36.35 12.58 4.59
CA ASN A 314 -37.76 12.39 4.90
C ASN A 314 -37.94 12.17 6.40
N GLU A 315 -38.62 13.11 7.09
CA GLU A 315 -38.83 13.10 8.55
C GLU A 315 -39.52 11.82 9.05
N LYS A 316 -40.46 11.25 8.26
CA LYS A 316 -41.14 9.99 8.63
C LYS A 316 -40.16 8.82 8.64
N ILE A 317 -39.27 8.72 7.65
CA ILE A 317 -38.24 7.69 7.59
C ILE A 317 -37.22 7.90 8.73
N SER A 318 -36.80 9.13 8.98
CA SER A 318 -35.90 9.47 10.08
C SER A 318 -36.48 9.08 11.45
N SER A 319 -37.76 9.31 11.68
CA SER A 319 -38.44 8.93 12.94
C SER A 319 -38.60 7.41 13.10
N CYS A 320 -38.72 6.66 12.00
CA CYS A 320 -38.74 5.19 12.05
C CYS A 320 -37.34 4.63 12.36
N LEU A 321 -36.29 5.18 11.73
CA LEU A 321 -34.90 4.74 11.93
C LEU A 321 -34.38 5.01 13.34
N SER A 322 -34.84 6.09 14.00
CA SER A 322 -34.46 6.39 15.39
C SER A 322 -35.06 5.46 16.44
N ARG A 323 -35.93 4.53 16.03
CA ARG A 323 -36.60 3.54 16.91
C ARG A 323 -36.00 2.14 16.79
N ILE A 324 -35.07 1.93 15.87
CA ILE A 324 -34.30 0.69 15.66
C ILE A 324 -32.93 0.83 16.30
#